data_9869995128549eb4ff2d54a5082e21ca
#
_entry.id   9869995128549eb4ff2d54a5082e21ca
#
_cell.length_a   1.000
_cell.length_b   1.000
_cell.length_c   1.000
_cell.angle_alpha   90.00
_cell.angle_beta   90.00
_cell.angle_gamma   90.00
#
_symmetry.space_group_name_H-M   'P 1'
#
loop_
_entity.id
_entity.type
_entity.pdbx_description
1 polymer ?
#
loop_
_entity_poly.entity_id
_entity_poly.type
_entity_poly.pdbx_seq_one_letter_code
_entity_poly.pdbx_strand_id
1 'polypeptide(L)'
;MQIFEVTERPVLLIQQLLQVWESAVKKTHLFLSDSEIEEIKKYVPQALEHISHLIIAENEHKIPIAFMGVEQQKLEMLFVSSEDIGKGLGKRLL
;
A
#
# COMPACT_ATOMS: atom_id res chain seq x y z
N MET A 1 -8.44 -7.43 -12.58
CA MET A 1 -7.93 -7.02 -11.27
C MET A 1 -8.33 -8.05 -10.23
N GLN A 2 -7.39 -8.44 -9.38
CA GLN A 2 -7.63 -9.38 -8.30
C GLN A 2 -7.34 -8.71 -6.95
N ILE A 3 -8.19 -8.99 -5.96
CA ILE A 3 -8.04 -8.50 -4.60
C ILE A 3 -7.99 -9.72 -3.68
N PHE A 4 -6.94 -9.82 -2.87
CA PHE A 4 -6.78 -10.97 -1.99
C PHE A 4 -5.88 -10.64 -0.80
N GLU A 5 -6.03 -11.42 0.25
CA GLU A 5 -5.16 -11.30 1.43
C GLU A 5 -3.90 -12.11 1.22
N VAL A 6 -2.75 -11.56 1.66
CA VAL A 6 -1.47 -12.26 1.60
C VAL A 6 -0.99 -12.55 3.02
N THR A 7 -0.47 -13.75 3.21
CA THR A 7 0.12 -14.17 4.49
C THR A 7 1.64 -14.09 4.45
N GLU A 8 2.23 -14.44 3.32
CA GLU A 8 3.67 -14.35 3.14
C GLU A 8 4.07 -12.95 2.71
N ARG A 9 5.21 -12.50 3.18
CA ARG A 9 5.72 -11.15 2.95
C ARG A 9 7.11 -11.20 2.31
N PRO A 10 7.25 -11.74 1.08
CA PRO A 10 8.56 -11.79 0.42
C PRO A 10 9.09 -10.38 0.15
N VAL A 11 10.41 -10.26 0.10
CA VAL A 11 11.08 -8.97 -0.07
C VAL A 11 10.59 -8.25 -1.33
N LEU A 12 10.41 -8.97 -2.42
CA LEU A 12 9.93 -8.37 -3.66
C LEU A 12 8.56 -7.74 -3.50
N LEU A 13 7.64 -8.44 -2.82
CA LEU A 13 6.30 -7.91 -2.56
C LEU A 13 6.38 -6.64 -1.71
N ILE A 14 7.19 -6.67 -0.64
CA ILE A 14 7.35 -5.50 0.23
C ILE A 14 7.89 -4.30 -0.56
N GLN A 15 8.85 -4.53 -1.44
CA GLN A 15 9.40 -3.46 -2.28
C GLN A 15 8.35 -2.90 -3.25
N GLN A 16 7.52 -3.75 -3.83
CA GLN A 16 6.44 -3.32 -4.72
C GLN A 16 5.41 -2.49 -3.97
N LEU A 17 5.03 -2.91 -2.78
CA LEU A 17 4.08 -2.17 -1.96
C LEU A 17 4.66 -0.86 -1.47
N LEU A 18 5.96 -0.82 -1.19
CA LEU A 18 6.64 0.42 -0.83
C LEU A 18 6.54 1.45 -1.95
N GLN A 19 6.66 1.01 -3.21
CA GLN A 19 6.49 1.89 -4.36
C GLN A 19 5.06 2.41 -4.47
N VAL A 20 4.06 1.58 -4.19
CA VAL A 20 2.67 2.00 -4.14
C VAL A 20 2.48 3.08 -3.07
N TRP A 21 3.02 2.83 -1.89
CA TRP A 21 2.95 3.79 -0.78
C TRP A 21 3.58 5.14 -1.16
N GLU A 22 4.81 5.12 -1.69
CA GLU A 22 5.52 6.33 -2.07
C GLU A 22 4.76 7.11 -3.13
N SER A 23 4.26 6.43 -4.15
CA SER A 23 3.48 7.04 -5.22
C SER A 23 2.22 7.73 -4.66
N ALA A 24 1.51 7.03 -3.78
CA ALA A 24 0.29 7.57 -3.18
C ALA A 24 0.57 8.78 -2.30
N VAL A 25 1.61 8.70 -1.47
CA VAL A 25 1.96 9.76 -0.53
C VAL A 25 2.40 11.02 -1.27
N LYS A 26 3.23 10.87 -2.29
CA LYS A 26 3.69 12.01 -3.09
C LYS A 26 2.54 12.71 -3.81
N LYS A 27 1.51 11.96 -4.18
CA LYS A 27 0.34 12.50 -4.86
C LYS A 27 -0.62 13.20 -3.91
N THR A 28 -0.84 12.64 -2.72
CA THR A 28 -1.94 13.06 -1.84
C THR A 28 -1.51 13.80 -0.58
N HIS A 29 -0.28 13.64 -0.12
CA HIS A 29 0.19 14.25 1.13
C HIS A 29 1.04 15.48 0.84
N LEU A 30 0.37 16.57 0.46
CA LEU A 30 1.03 17.82 0.07
C LEU A 30 1.80 18.50 1.20
N PHE A 31 1.57 18.09 2.44
CA PHE A 31 2.22 18.69 3.60
C PHE A 31 3.57 18.08 3.94
N LEU A 32 3.91 16.96 3.32
CA LEU A 32 5.16 16.28 3.59
C LEU A 32 6.23 16.71 2.57
N SER A 33 7.40 17.08 3.08
CA SER A 33 8.55 17.34 2.22
C SER A 33 9.14 16.01 1.75
N ASP A 34 10.00 16.08 0.72
CA ASP A 34 10.68 14.89 0.23
C ASP A 34 11.52 14.23 1.32
N SER A 35 12.16 15.02 2.18
CA SER A 35 12.96 14.46 3.27
C SER A 35 12.10 13.76 4.31
N GLU A 36 10.90 14.28 4.59
CA GLU A 36 9.97 13.64 5.51
C GLU A 36 9.46 12.32 4.94
N ILE A 37 9.15 12.27 3.64
CA ILE A 37 8.73 11.05 2.97
C ILE A 37 9.84 10.00 3.05
N GLU A 38 11.08 10.38 2.79
CA GLU A 38 12.22 9.46 2.87
C GLU A 38 12.40 8.92 4.28
N GLU A 39 12.17 9.74 5.30
CA GLU A 39 12.27 9.33 6.69
C GLU A 39 11.20 8.29 7.05
N ILE A 40 9.95 8.54 6.68
CA ILE A 40 8.84 7.62 6.95
C ILE A 40 9.01 6.34 6.14
N LYS A 41 9.51 6.44 4.92
CA LYS A 41 9.73 5.32 4.01
C LYS A 41 10.57 4.21 4.64
N LYS A 42 11.47 4.57 5.55
CA LYS A 42 12.32 3.58 6.24
C LYS A 42 11.52 2.65 7.13
N TYR A 43 10.37 3.09 7.62
CA TYR A 43 9.55 2.32 8.55
C TYR A 43 8.43 1.54 7.87
N VAL A 44 8.08 1.87 6.63
CA VAL A 44 6.97 1.24 5.92
C VAL A 44 7.17 -0.26 5.71
N PRO A 45 8.36 -0.73 5.27
CA PRO A 45 8.55 -2.18 5.09
C PRO A 45 8.31 -2.95 6.38
N GLN A 46 8.77 -2.44 7.51
CA GLN A 46 8.59 -3.08 8.81
C GLN A 46 7.10 -3.17 9.16
N ALA A 47 6.36 -2.09 8.93
CA ALA A 47 4.92 -2.07 9.18
C ALA A 47 4.19 -3.11 8.31
N LEU A 48 4.58 -3.20 7.03
CA LEU A 48 3.99 -4.17 6.11
C LEU A 48 4.29 -5.61 6.50
N GLU A 49 5.46 -5.86 7.09
CA GLU A 49 5.84 -7.19 7.54
C GLU A 49 5.06 -7.62 8.78
N HIS A 50 4.67 -6.68 9.63
CA HIS A 50 4.09 -6.99 10.94
C HIS A 50 2.58 -6.81 11.02
N ILE A 51 1.94 -6.16 10.05
CA ILE A 51 0.49 -5.98 10.07
C ILE A 51 -0.21 -7.36 10.00
N SER A 52 -1.25 -7.54 10.80
CA SER A 52 -1.92 -8.85 10.91
C SER A 52 -2.57 -9.28 9.62
N HIS A 53 -3.29 -8.37 8.95
CA HIS A 53 -3.99 -8.67 7.71
C HIS A 53 -3.56 -7.69 6.64
N LEU A 54 -2.95 -8.20 5.59
CA LEU A 54 -2.52 -7.40 4.45
C LEU A 54 -3.27 -7.86 3.22
N ILE A 55 -4.11 -6.98 2.68
CA ILE A 55 -4.90 -7.24 1.47
C ILE A 55 -4.31 -6.40 0.34
N ILE A 56 -4.08 -7.01 -0.79
CA ILE A 56 -3.53 -6.31 -1.96
C ILE A 56 -4.48 -6.41 -3.15
N ALA A 57 -4.37 -5.44 -4.05
CA ALA A 57 -5.03 -5.47 -5.35
C ALA A 57 -3.95 -5.49 -6.42
N GLU A 58 -4.07 -6.43 -7.35
CA GLU A 58 -3.16 -6.57 -8.49
C GLU A 58 -3.87 -6.24 -9.78
N ASN A 59 -3.13 -5.67 -10.74
CA ASN A 59 -3.67 -5.43 -12.08
C ASN A 59 -3.57 -6.70 -12.93
N GLU A 60 -3.87 -6.56 -14.23
CA GLU A 60 -3.84 -7.68 -15.20
C GLU A 60 -2.46 -8.32 -15.32
N HIS A 61 -1.41 -7.57 -15.02
CA HIS A 61 -0.03 -8.03 -15.11
C HIS A 61 0.49 -8.59 -13.80
N LYS A 62 -0.40 -8.78 -12.80
CA LYS A 62 -0.06 -9.26 -11.46
C LYS A 62 0.87 -8.33 -10.71
N ILE A 63 0.77 -7.03 -10.99
CA ILE A 63 1.54 -6.01 -10.30
C ILE A 63 0.64 -5.36 -9.24
N PRO A 64 1.10 -5.29 -7.97
CA PRO A 64 0.31 -4.62 -6.93
C PRO A 64 0.10 -3.14 -7.26
N ILE A 65 -1.15 -2.69 -7.18
CA ILE A 65 -1.52 -1.29 -7.43
C ILE A 65 -2.16 -0.64 -6.22
N ALA A 66 -2.50 -1.41 -5.21
CA ALA A 66 -3.08 -0.91 -3.98
C ALA A 66 -2.90 -1.93 -2.86
N PHE A 67 -2.96 -1.47 -1.63
CA PHE A 67 -2.96 -2.37 -0.48
C PHE A 67 -3.71 -1.77 0.69
N MET A 68 -4.16 -2.66 1.57
CA MET A 68 -4.89 -2.30 2.77
C MET A 68 -4.35 -3.14 3.92
N GLY A 69 -4.04 -2.49 5.05
CA GLY A 69 -3.59 -3.16 6.26
C GLY A 69 -4.65 -3.07 7.34
N VAL A 70 -4.98 -4.20 7.96
CA VAL A 70 -5.99 -4.27 9.01
C VAL A 70 -5.37 -4.90 10.25
N GLU A 71 -5.62 -4.30 11.40
CA GLU A 71 -5.15 -4.77 12.69
C GLU A 71 -6.29 -4.67 13.69
N GLN A 72 -6.62 -5.79 14.36
CA GLN A 72 -7.67 -5.84 15.37
C GLN A 72 -9.00 -5.24 14.86
N GLN A 73 -9.38 -5.60 13.64
CA GLN A 73 -10.60 -5.13 12.98
C GLN A 73 -10.62 -3.63 12.66
N LYS A 74 -9.45 -2.96 12.76
CA LYS A 74 -9.30 -1.56 12.38
C LYS A 74 -8.50 -1.45 11.11
N LEU A 75 -8.96 -0.61 10.20
CA LEU A 75 -8.20 -0.26 9.01
C LEU A 75 -7.06 0.67 9.45
N GLU A 76 -5.82 0.18 9.36
CA GLU A 76 -4.64 0.95 9.74
C GLU A 76 -4.01 1.69 8.56
N MET A 77 -4.15 1.14 7.35
CA MET A 77 -3.59 1.77 6.17
C MET A 77 -4.37 1.38 4.92
N LEU A 78 -4.47 2.31 3.99
CA LEU A 78 -5.07 2.10 2.68
C LEU A 78 -4.39 3.02 1.69
N PHE A 79 -3.68 2.45 0.74
CA PHE A 79 -2.94 3.23 -0.26
C PHE A 79 -3.19 2.67 -1.65
N VAL A 80 -3.36 3.59 -2.61
CA VAL A 80 -3.58 3.27 -4.02
C VAL A 80 -2.51 3.98 -4.84
N SER A 81 -1.92 3.28 -5.80
CA SER A 81 -0.97 3.87 -6.72
C SER A 81 -1.52 5.15 -7.34
N SER A 82 -0.68 6.17 -7.53
CA SER A 82 -1.12 7.45 -8.08
C SER A 82 -1.77 7.32 -9.46
N GLU A 83 -1.38 6.31 -10.23
CA GLU A 83 -1.97 6.06 -11.54
C GLU A 83 -3.38 5.48 -11.44
N ASP A 84 -3.73 4.91 -10.29
CA ASP A 84 -4.99 4.19 -10.11
C ASP A 84 -5.94 4.90 -9.16
N ILE A 85 -5.53 6.02 -8.59
CA ILE A 85 -6.40 6.84 -7.74
C ILE A 85 -7.57 7.35 -8.57
N GLY A 86 -8.77 7.23 -8.03
CA GLY A 86 -10.00 7.67 -8.70
C GLY A 86 -10.71 6.60 -9.50
N LYS A 87 -10.13 5.39 -9.57
CA LYS A 87 -10.76 4.26 -10.28
C LYS A 87 -11.67 3.42 -9.38
N GLY A 88 -12.00 3.92 -8.19
CA GLY A 88 -12.88 3.24 -7.26
C GLY A 88 -12.24 2.07 -6.50
N LEU A 89 -10.92 1.93 -6.55
CA LEU A 89 -10.23 0.83 -5.90
C LEU A 89 -10.37 0.83 -4.38
N GLY A 90 -10.37 2.03 -3.77
CA GLY A 90 -10.54 2.14 -2.34
C GLY A 90 -11.86 1.54 -1.86
N LYS A 91 -12.94 1.80 -2.59
CA LYS A 91 -14.26 1.24 -2.30
C LYS A 91 -14.29 -0.27 -2.48
N ARG A 92 -13.59 -0.78 -3.50
CA ARG A 92 -13.55 -2.23 -3.77
C ARG A 92 -12.77 -2.98 -2.70
N LEU A 93 -11.74 -2.35 -2.13
CA LEU A 93 -10.96 -2.95 -1.05
C LEU A 93 -11.73 -2.98 0.27
N LEU A 94 -12.54 -1.98 0.49
CA LEU A 94 -13.34 -1.89 1.71
C LEU A 94 -14.60 -2.74 1.61
#